data_d460c0fedf5c34315494ee4272393dd2
#
_entry.id   d460c0fedf5c34315494ee4272393dd2
#
_cell.length_a   1.000
_cell.length_b   1.000
_cell.length_c   1.000
_cell.angle_alpha   90.00
_cell.angle_beta   90.00
_cell.angle_gamma   90.00
#
_symmetry.space_group_name_H-M   'P 1'
#
loop_
_entity.id
_entity.type
_entity.pdbx_description
1 polymer ?
#
loop_
_entity_poly.entity_id
_entity_poly.type
_entity_poly.pdbx_seq_one_letter_code
_entity_poly.pdbx_strand_id
1 'polypeptide(L)'
;MTNVEGWRLVSVVVVIAVVIAYAVMSGVWVGTDSGWYRSLTQPSWQPPPWVFGLIWPYNFIVLAVVGSVIAWRAPALRVVVLLVFLLASIAVALAWAYLFYVPHELTTAAIALSAAAALTVPIVVIAFLTGPVWGALLLPYQIWLVLAASLSWGYARLHG
;
A
#
# COMPACT_ATOMS: atom_id res chain seq x y z
N MET A 1 -3.07 -18.08 -28.51
CA MET A 1 -2.42 -17.78 -27.19
C MET A 1 -2.03 -19.09 -26.55
N THR A 2 -0.76 -19.23 -26.21
CA THR A 2 -0.31 -20.41 -25.47
C THR A 2 -0.89 -20.34 -24.04
N ASN A 3 -1.05 -21.50 -23.37
CA ASN A 3 -1.53 -21.51 -21.96
C ASN A 3 -0.68 -20.62 -21.04
N VAL A 4 0.61 -20.46 -21.37
CA VAL A 4 1.56 -19.62 -20.61
C VAL A 4 1.26 -18.12 -20.77
N GLU A 5 0.86 -17.66 -21.94
CA GLU A 5 0.49 -16.26 -22.17
C GLU A 5 -0.86 -15.94 -21.51
N GLY A 6 -1.78 -16.89 -21.53
CA GLY A 6 -3.10 -16.72 -20.93
C GLY A 6 -3.04 -16.44 -19.41
N TRP A 7 -2.32 -17.27 -18.64
CA TRP A 7 -2.24 -17.05 -17.19
C TRP A 7 -1.48 -15.76 -16.82
N ARG A 8 -0.46 -15.37 -17.61
CA ARG A 8 0.26 -14.11 -17.40
C ARG A 8 -0.65 -12.90 -17.60
N LEU A 9 -1.43 -12.91 -18.67
CA LEU A 9 -2.41 -11.86 -18.94
C LEU A 9 -3.44 -11.76 -17.80
N VAL A 10 -3.98 -12.90 -17.36
CA VAL A 10 -4.90 -12.94 -16.22
C VAL A 10 -4.25 -12.34 -14.96
N SER A 11 -2.99 -12.69 -14.66
CA SER A 11 -2.27 -12.16 -13.50
C SER A 11 -2.07 -10.64 -13.59
N VAL A 12 -1.74 -10.11 -14.77
CA VAL A 12 -1.64 -8.65 -14.99
C VAL A 12 -2.99 -7.97 -14.75
N VAL A 13 -4.06 -8.52 -15.31
CA VAL A 13 -5.42 -7.98 -15.13
C VAL A 13 -5.81 -7.98 -13.64
N VAL A 14 -5.50 -9.06 -12.92
CA VAL A 14 -5.75 -9.16 -11.46
C VAL A 14 -4.96 -8.10 -10.70
N VAL A 15 -3.66 -7.91 -10.99
CA VAL A 15 -2.86 -6.86 -10.34
C VAL A 15 -3.48 -5.48 -10.54
N ILE A 16 -3.81 -5.14 -11.79
CA ILE A 16 -4.39 -3.83 -12.11
C ILE A 16 -5.74 -3.65 -11.40
N ALA A 17 -6.63 -4.64 -11.45
CA ALA A 17 -7.93 -4.60 -10.81
C ALA A 17 -7.81 -4.43 -9.29
N VAL A 18 -6.90 -5.15 -8.64
CA VAL A 18 -6.64 -5.06 -7.20
C VAL A 18 -6.09 -3.69 -6.81
N VAL A 19 -5.17 -3.12 -7.58
CA VAL A 19 -4.62 -1.78 -7.31
C VAL A 19 -5.67 -0.69 -7.54
N ILE A 20 -6.52 -0.80 -8.57
CA ILE A 20 -7.65 0.12 -8.77
C ILE A 20 -8.62 0.02 -7.59
N ALA A 21 -8.99 -1.18 -7.16
CA ALA A 21 -9.84 -1.38 -6.00
C ALA A 21 -9.23 -0.75 -4.74
N TYR A 22 -7.92 -0.90 -4.53
CA TYR A 22 -7.20 -0.28 -3.43
C TYR A 22 -7.28 1.25 -3.50
N ALA A 23 -7.03 1.85 -4.66
CA ALA A 23 -7.11 3.30 -4.86
C ALA A 23 -8.50 3.86 -4.56
N VAL A 24 -9.54 3.17 -5.02
CA VAL A 24 -10.94 3.58 -4.79
C VAL A 24 -11.32 3.40 -3.31
N MET A 25 -11.06 2.23 -2.74
CA MET A 25 -11.46 1.91 -1.38
C MET A 25 -10.69 2.69 -0.31
N SER A 26 -9.43 3.03 -0.57
CA SER A 26 -8.63 3.84 0.37
C SER A 26 -9.25 5.22 0.62
N GLY A 27 -9.98 5.79 -0.35
CA GLY A 27 -10.68 7.06 -0.21
C GLY A 27 -12.03 6.98 0.53
N VAL A 28 -12.59 5.79 0.71
CA VAL A 28 -13.94 5.63 1.29
C VAL A 28 -14.02 6.13 2.73
N TRP A 29 -13.02 5.83 3.55
CA TRP A 29 -13.01 6.22 4.96
C TRP A 29 -12.19 7.46 5.24
N VAL A 30 -11.21 7.80 4.39
CA VAL A 30 -10.40 9.01 4.53
C VAL A 30 -11.29 10.23 4.35
N GLY A 31 -11.52 10.96 5.42
CA GLY A 31 -12.37 12.17 5.40
C GLY A 31 -13.81 11.94 5.84
N THR A 32 -14.21 10.73 6.28
CA THR A 32 -15.54 10.48 6.87
C THR A 32 -15.80 11.35 8.10
N ASP A 33 -14.76 11.66 8.87
CA ASP A 33 -14.79 12.62 9.98
C ASP A 33 -13.64 13.63 9.88
N SER A 34 -13.76 14.53 8.91
CA SER A 34 -12.74 15.56 8.67
C SER A 34 -12.62 16.56 9.84
N GLY A 35 -13.66 16.72 10.63
CA GLY A 35 -13.67 17.56 11.83
C GLY A 35 -12.80 16.96 12.92
N TRP A 36 -13.00 15.70 13.22
CA TRP A 36 -12.21 14.96 14.19
C TRP A 36 -10.73 14.91 13.80
N TYR A 37 -10.41 14.51 12.55
CA TYR A 37 -9.02 14.45 12.11
C TYR A 37 -8.29 15.79 12.22
N ARG A 38 -8.96 16.91 11.92
CA ARG A 38 -8.37 18.26 12.07
C ARG A 38 -8.21 18.70 13.50
N SER A 39 -8.94 18.12 14.46
CA SER A 39 -8.80 18.39 15.88
C SER A 39 -7.61 17.68 16.52
N LEU A 40 -7.03 16.66 15.85
CA LEU A 40 -5.89 15.92 16.37
C LEU A 40 -4.62 16.77 16.35
N THR A 41 -3.85 16.67 17.43
CA THR A 41 -2.47 17.16 17.45
C THR A 41 -1.62 16.31 16.52
N GLN A 42 -1.02 16.94 15.53
CA GLN A 42 -0.22 16.24 14.52
C GLN A 42 1.18 15.93 15.05
N PRO A 43 1.76 14.75 14.73
CA PRO A 43 3.17 14.49 14.97
C PRO A 43 4.04 15.54 14.28
N SER A 44 5.12 15.99 14.94
CA SER A 44 5.99 17.06 14.45
C SER A 44 6.70 16.77 13.14
N TRP A 45 6.79 15.48 12.76
CA TRP A 45 7.40 15.01 11.50
C TRP A 45 6.37 14.74 10.39
N GLN A 46 5.11 15.13 10.59
CA GLN A 46 4.09 14.94 9.57
C GLN A 46 4.41 15.80 8.33
N PRO A 47 4.47 15.19 7.13
CA PRO A 47 4.65 15.95 5.90
C PRO A 47 3.49 16.92 5.65
N PRO A 48 3.76 18.02 4.95
CA PRO A 48 2.70 18.96 4.59
C PRO A 48 1.67 18.29 3.65
N PRO A 49 0.39 18.77 3.65
CA PRO A 49 -0.72 18.09 2.96
C PRO A 49 -0.49 17.82 1.47
N TRP A 50 0.25 18.70 0.77
CA TRP A 50 0.52 18.51 -0.66
C TRP A 50 1.35 17.25 -0.96
N VAL A 51 2.20 16.78 -0.02
CA VAL A 51 2.98 15.55 -0.19
C VAL A 51 2.05 14.35 -0.34
N PHE A 52 0.98 14.29 0.46
CA PHE A 52 -0.01 13.22 0.38
C PHE A 52 -0.69 13.19 -0.99
N GLY A 53 -0.99 14.37 -1.57
CA GLY A 53 -1.60 14.49 -2.90
C GLY A 53 -0.71 14.01 -4.04
N LEU A 54 0.61 14.01 -3.87
CA LEU A 54 1.57 13.51 -4.86
C LEU A 54 1.92 12.04 -4.67
N ILE A 55 2.13 11.62 -3.42
CA ILE A 55 2.66 10.28 -3.15
C ILE A 55 1.62 9.19 -3.37
N TRP A 56 0.35 9.42 -3.07
CA TRP A 56 -0.68 8.41 -3.26
C TRP A 56 -0.90 8.04 -4.74
N PRO A 57 -1.08 8.98 -5.67
CA PRO A 57 -1.12 8.66 -7.10
C PRO A 57 0.14 7.93 -7.58
N TYR A 58 1.33 8.38 -7.15
CA TYR A 58 2.58 7.70 -7.47
C TYR A 58 2.55 6.23 -6.99
N ASN A 59 2.15 6.00 -5.75
CA ASN A 59 2.12 4.68 -5.14
C ASN A 59 1.19 3.72 -5.91
N PHE A 60 0.00 4.17 -6.29
CA PHE A 60 -0.93 3.34 -7.06
C PHE A 60 -0.39 3.04 -8.46
N ILE A 61 0.17 4.04 -9.14
CA ILE A 61 0.75 3.86 -10.48
C ILE A 61 1.92 2.89 -10.42
N VAL A 62 2.85 3.07 -9.50
CA VAL A 62 4.04 2.22 -9.42
C VAL A 62 3.71 0.79 -9.02
N LEU A 63 2.74 0.58 -8.12
CA LEU A 63 2.24 -0.75 -7.78
C LEU A 63 1.63 -1.45 -9.00
N ALA A 64 0.78 -0.75 -9.77
CA ALA A 64 0.18 -1.30 -10.98
C ALA A 64 1.24 -1.65 -12.03
N VAL A 65 2.17 -0.74 -12.30
CA VAL A 65 3.22 -0.93 -13.32
C VAL A 65 4.19 -2.04 -12.90
N VAL A 66 4.80 -1.93 -11.72
CA VAL A 66 5.80 -2.91 -11.26
C VAL A 66 5.16 -4.28 -11.03
N GLY A 67 3.97 -4.32 -10.42
CA GLY A 67 3.22 -5.55 -10.23
C GLY A 67 2.89 -6.24 -11.56
N SER A 68 2.49 -5.47 -12.58
CA SER A 68 2.24 -5.99 -13.94
C SER A 68 3.50 -6.52 -14.60
N VAL A 69 4.63 -5.85 -14.46
CA VAL A 69 5.93 -6.31 -14.97
C VAL A 69 6.34 -7.63 -14.30
N ILE A 70 6.19 -7.74 -12.99
CA ILE A 70 6.46 -8.98 -12.25
C ILE A 70 5.52 -10.10 -12.76
N ALA A 71 4.21 -9.82 -12.84
CA ALA A 71 3.20 -10.77 -13.31
C ALA A 71 3.51 -11.30 -14.73
N TRP A 72 4.09 -10.45 -15.58
CA TRP A 72 4.43 -10.81 -16.96
C TRP A 72 5.77 -11.54 -17.09
N ARG A 73 6.80 -11.14 -16.33
CA ARG A 73 8.19 -11.58 -16.52
C ARG A 73 8.66 -12.63 -15.53
N ALA A 74 8.11 -12.66 -14.33
CA ALA A 74 8.61 -13.52 -13.26
C ALA A 74 8.13 -14.98 -13.41
N PRO A 75 8.84 -15.95 -12.81
CA PRO A 75 8.37 -17.31 -12.68
C PRO A 75 7.06 -17.39 -11.87
N ALA A 76 6.23 -18.40 -12.15
CA ALA A 76 4.90 -18.56 -11.56
C ALA A 76 4.88 -18.44 -10.03
N LEU A 77 5.84 -19.06 -9.34
CA LEU A 77 5.94 -18.99 -7.87
C LEU A 77 6.07 -17.53 -7.38
N ARG A 78 6.89 -16.71 -8.04
CA ARG A 78 7.05 -15.29 -7.65
C ARG A 78 5.78 -14.48 -7.91
N VAL A 79 5.03 -14.83 -8.96
CA VAL A 79 3.74 -14.18 -9.24
C VAL A 79 2.70 -14.55 -8.18
N VAL A 80 2.65 -15.81 -7.76
CA VAL A 80 1.76 -16.24 -6.66
C VAL A 80 2.12 -15.50 -5.36
N VAL A 81 3.42 -15.43 -5.01
CA VAL A 81 3.88 -14.69 -3.82
C VAL A 81 3.53 -13.21 -3.95
N LEU A 82 3.75 -12.57 -5.11
CA LEU A 82 3.32 -11.19 -5.35
C LEU A 82 1.83 -11.01 -5.04
N LEU A 83 0.95 -11.84 -5.63
CA LEU A 83 -0.50 -11.69 -5.49
C LEU A 83 -0.95 -11.91 -4.03
N VAL A 84 -0.41 -12.90 -3.34
CA VAL A 84 -0.72 -13.17 -1.93
C VAL A 84 -0.34 -11.99 -1.05
N PHE A 85 0.90 -11.50 -1.17
CA PHE A 85 1.37 -10.39 -0.34
C PHE A 85 0.73 -9.05 -0.74
N LEU A 86 0.44 -8.84 -2.01
CA LEU A 86 -0.28 -7.66 -2.49
C LEU A 86 -1.69 -7.60 -1.89
N LEU A 87 -2.46 -8.68 -1.99
CA LEU A 87 -3.80 -8.76 -1.43
C LEU A 87 -3.79 -8.62 0.09
N ALA A 88 -2.88 -9.31 0.78
CA ALA A 88 -2.76 -9.22 2.23
C ALA A 88 -2.39 -7.81 2.69
N SER A 89 -1.38 -7.17 2.06
CA SER A 89 -0.95 -5.82 2.42
C SER A 89 -2.06 -4.79 2.18
N ILE A 90 -2.79 -4.89 1.07
CA ILE A 90 -3.92 -4.00 0.77
C ILE A 90 -5.06 -4.20 1.76
N ALA A 91 -5.43 -5.44 2.07
CA ALA A 91 -6.49 -5.72 3.04
C ALA A 91 -6.18 -5.10 4.41
N VAL A 92 -4.94 -5.24 4.87
CA VAL A 92 -4.49 -4.69 6.16
C VAL A 92 -4.35 -3.17 6.11
N ALA A 93 -3.91 -2.59 4.97
CA ALA A 93 -3.87 -1.13 4.78
C ALA A 93 -5.29 -0.51 4.78
N LEU A 94 -6.26 -1.19 4.17
CA LEU A 94 -7.67 -0.78 4.22
C LEU A 94 -8.25 -0.92 5.64
N ALA A 95 -7.88 -1.98 6.37
CA ALA A 95 -8.25 -2.12 7.76
C ALA A 95 -7.70 -0.97 8.62
N TRP A 96 -6.45 -0.53 8.37
CA TRP A 96 -5.90 0.68 8.99
C TRP A 96 -6.78 1.89 8.73
N ALA A 97 -7.17 2.15 7.48
CA ALA A 97 -7.98 3.30 7.13
C ALA A 97 -9.34 3.27 7.85
N TYR A 98 -9.99 2.11 7.90
CA TYR A 98 -11.22 1.92 8.66
C TYR A 98 -11.03 2.18 10.15
N LEU A 99 -10.06 1.51 10.79
CA LEU A 99 -9.79 1.61 12.22
C LEU A 99 -9.42 3.02 12.65
N PHE A 100 -8.67 3.74 11.83
CA PHE A 100 -8.24 5.10 12.11
C PHE A 100 -9.39 6.11 12.00
N TYR A 101 -10.17 6.06 10.90
CA TYR A 101 -11.14 7.12 10.57
C TYR A 101 -12.57 6.83 11.05
N VAL A 102 -12.92 5.60 11.42
CA VAL A 102 -14.31 5.25 11.80
C VAL A 102 -14.42 5.01 13.30
N PRO A 103 -13.83 3.95 13.91
CA PRO A 103 -13.90 3.77 15.36
C PRO A 103 -12.84 4.59 16.13
N HIS A 104 -11.92 5.26 15.45
CA HIS A 104 -10.82 6.05 16.03
C HIS A 104 -9.86 5.21 16.90
N GLU A 105 -9.69 3.94 16.56
CA GLU A 105 -8.81 3.01 17.25
C GLU A 105 -7.34 3.17 16.81
N LEU A 106 -6.71 4.25 17.28
CA LEU A 106 -5.40 4.70 16.80
C LEU A 106 -4.29 3.67 16.98
N THR A 107 -4.25 2.96 18.13
CA THR A 107 -3.23 1.94 18.39
C THR A 107 -3.39 0.73 17.48
N THR A 108 -4.61 0.20 17.35
CA THR A 108 -4.89 -0.94 16.47
C THR A 108 -4.65 -0.57 15.00
N ALA A 109 -5.00 0.67 14.62
CA ALA A 109 -4.68 1.21 13.30
C ALA A 109 -3.15 1.27 13.06
N ALA A 110 -2.35 1.74 14.02
CA ALA A 110 -0.91 1.77 13.88
C ALA A 110 -0.29 0.38 13.73
N ILE A 111 -0.79 -0.63 14.44
CA ILE A 111 -0.40 -2.03 14.27
C ILE A 111 -0.74 -2.52 12.87
N ALA A 112 -1.95 -2.25 12.39
CA ALA A 112 -2.38 -2.65 11.04
C ALA A 112 -1.48 -2.04 9.95
N LEU A 113 -1.18 -0.74 10.03
CA LEU A 113 -0.32 -0.11 9.02
C LEU A 113 1.12 -0.59 9.08
N SER A 114 1.63 -0.91 10.27
CA SER A 114 2.94 -1.54 10.44
C SER A 114 2.99 -2.93 9.80
N ALA A 115 1.92 -3.72 9.96
CA ALA A 115 1.78 -5.02 9.31
C ALA A 115 1.70 -4.86 7.78
N ALA A 116 0.96 -3.88 7.26
CA ALA A 116 0.92 -3.59 5.83
C ALA A 116 2.32 -3.27 5.28
N ALA A 117 3.09 -2.42 5.98
CA ALA A 117 4.47 -2.10 5.60
C ALA A 117 5.39 -3.33 5.60
N ALA A 118 5.23 -4.24 6.56
CA ALA A 118 6.00 -5.49 6.60
C ALA A 118 5.61 -6.44 5.44
N LEU A 119 4.32 -6.54 5.13
CA LEU A 119 3.81 -7.40 4.05
C LEU A 119 4.22 -6.93 2.65
N THR A 120 4.60 -5.67 2.48
CA THR A 120 5.12 -5.16 1.19
C THR A 120 6.59 -5.48 0.94
N VAL A 121 7.37 -5.82 1.98
CA VAL A 121 8.79 -6.15 1.84
C VAL A 121 9.05 -7.28 0.83
N PRO A 122 8.33 -8.43 0.87
CA PRO A 122 8.50 -9.47 -0.15
C PRO A 122 8.22 -8.99 -1.57
N ILE A 123 7.28 -8.07 -1.75
CA ILE A 123 6.96 -7.49 -3.07
C ILE A 123 8.15 -6.69 -3.59
N VAL A 124 8.77 -5.86 -2.75
CA VAL A 124 9.97 -5.08 -3.10
C VAL A 124 11.14 -6.02 -3.43
N VAL A 125 11.33 -7.08 -2.65
CA VAL A 125 12.37 -8.09 -2.93
C VAL A 125 12.15 -8.73 -4.30
N ILE A 126 10.92 -9.15 -4.61
CA ILE A 126 10.59 -9.75 -5.91
C ILE A 126 10.79 -8.72 -7.05
N ALA A 127 10.47 -7.45 -6.82
CA ALA A 127 10.70 -6.39 -7.80
C ALA A 127 12.19 -6.26 -8.13
N PHE A 128 13.09 -6.24 -7.13
CA PHE A 128 14.54 -6.25 -7.33
C PHE A 128 15.03 -7.51 -8.04
N LEU A 129 14.48 -8.69 -7.70
CA LEU A 129 14.81 -9.95 -8.37
C LEU A 129 14.30 -10.00 -9.82
N THR A 130 13.33 -9.18 -10.19
CA THR A 130 12.84 -9.04 -11.57
C THR A 130 13.69 -8.04 -12.37
N GLY A 131 14.27 -7.07 -11.68
CA GLY A 131 15.25 -6.11 -12.22
C GLY A 131 15.46 -4.93 -11.28
N PRO A 132 16.68 -4.39 -11.17
CA PRO A 132 17.02 -3.35 -10.21
C PRO A 132 16.18 -2.07 -10.36
N VAL A 133 15.81 -1.73 -11.59
CA VAL A 133 14.96 -0.55 -11.87
C VAL A 133 13.57 -0.73 -11.26
N TRP A 134 12.99 -1.92 -11.33
CA TRP A 134 11.65 -2.18 -10.78
C TRP A 134 11.63 -2.12 -9.25
N GLY A 135 12.67 -2.66 -8.61
CA GLY A 135 12.85 -2.52 -7.17
C GLY A 135 13.03 -1.05 -6.75
N ALA A 136 13.88 -0.31 -7.47
CA ALA A 136 14.12 1.10 -7.18
C ALA A 136 12.85 1.96 -7.33
N LEU A 137 12.04 1.70 -8.36
CA LEU A 137 10.75 2.40 -8.54
C LEU A 137 9.75 2.09 -7.43
N LEU A 138 9.80 0.91 -6.81
CA LEU A 138 8.90 0.54 -5.73
C LEU A 138 9.36 0.99 -4.34
N LEU A 139 10.65 1.34 -4.17
CA LEU A 139 11.19 1.80 -2.88
C LEU A 139 10.45 3.00 -2.28
N PRO A 140 10.07 4.05 -3.03
CA PRO A 140 9.34 5.18 -2.47
C PRO A 140 8.01 4.76 -1.83
N TYR A 141 7.31 3.77 -2.40
CA TYR A 141 6.10 3.20 -1.80
C TYR A 141 6.40 2.54 -0.45
N GLN A 142 7.45 1.71 -0.39
CA GLN A 142 7.86 1.06 0.86
C GLN A 142 8.25 2.07 1.94
N ILE A 143 9.05 3.08 1.56
CA ILE A 143 9.46 4.16 2.46
C ILE A 143 8.22 4.93 2.96
N TRP A 144 7.27 5.20 2.06
CA TRP A 144 6.04 5.87 2.41
C TRP A 144 5.20 5.09 3.44
N LEU A 145 5.07 3.77 3.27
CA LEU A 145 4.34 2.94 4.23
C LEU A 145 5.00 2.93 5.62
N VAL A 146 6.34 2.89 5.67
CA VAL A 146 7.08 2.99 6.94
C VAL A 146 6.87 4.35 7.60
N LEU A 147 6.94 5.43 6.82
CA LEU A 147 6.66 6.78 7.30
C LEU A 147 5.21 6.90 7.81
N ALA A 148 4.24 6.43 7.03
CA ALA A 148 2.83 6.46 7.40
C ALA A 148 2.55 5.63 8.67
N ALA A 149 3.20 4.47 8.83
CA ALA A 149 3.13 3.69 10.06
C ALA A 149 3.70 4.47 11.25
N SER A 150 4.84 5.15 11.08
CA SER A 150 5.43 6.00 12.12
C SER A 150 4.50 7.16 12.51
N LEU A 151 3.80 7.77 11.55
CA LEU A 151 2.79 8.80 11.81
C LEU A 151 1.60 8.23 12.58
N SER A 152 1.10 7.05 12.19
CA SER A 152 0.00 6.38 12.89
C SER A 152 0.35 6.09 14.35
N TRP A 153 1.58 5.64 14.63
CA TRP A 153 2.10 5.51 16.00
C TRP A 153 2.24 6.86 16.70
N GLY A 154 2.61 7.92 15.97
CA GLY A 154 2.66 9.29 16.49
C GLY A 154 1.28 9.74 17.00
N TYR A 155 0.24 9.54 16.19
CA TYR A 155 -1.13 9.83 16.59
C TYR A 155 -1.58 8.98 17.80
N ALA A 156 -1.28 7.68 17.79
CA ALA A 156 -1.63 6.79 18.91
C ALA A 156 -0.97 7.23 20.23
N ARG A 157 0.26 7.75 20.19
CA ARG A 157 0.96 8.24 21.40
C ARG A 157 0.45 9.59 21.91
N LEU A 158 -0.05 10.43 21.01
CA LEU A 158 -0.52 11.76 21.37
C LEU A 158 -1.98 11.76 21.84
N HIS A 159 -2.76 10.72 21.51
CA HIS A 159 -4.21 10.69 21.72
C HIS A 159 -4.72 9.36 22.31
N GLY A 160 -3.83 8.41 22.58
CA GLY A 160 -4.16 7.08 23.14
C GLY A 160 -3.93 6.99 24.64
#